data_f21a92bba89140b76f808fa56c34c2ef
#
_entry.id   f21a92bba89140b76f808fa56c34c2ef
#
_cell.length_a   1.000
_cell.length_b   1.000
_cell.length_c   1.000
_cell.angle_alpha   90.00
_cell.angle_beta   90.00
_cell.angle_gamma   90.00
#
_symmetry.space_group_name_H-M   'P 1'
#
loop_
_entity.id
_entity.type
_entity.pdbx_description
1 polymer ?
#
loop_
_entity_poly.entity_id
_entity_poly.type
_entity_poly.pdbx_seq_one_letter_code
_entity_poly.pdbx_strand_id
1 'polypeptide(L)'
;MTLHKIQHPNLKNEYISYGFFTRNGGVSEHPFNSLNCSFNVNDKENDVKKNLKLICQELKLKNLVKLNQIHSSDVIIIDKHNKNNSSFNGDGLVTNLTGIGLSILGADCAPILFYDNKTKTIGACHAGWRGAIDNIIESTIILSLIHI
;
A
#
# COMPACT_ATOMS: atom_id res chain seq x y z
N MET A 1 14.68 -10.80 12.68
CA MET A 1 14.82 -10.40 11.25
C MET A 1 14.44 -8.93 11.15
N THR A 2 15.26 -8.12 10.51
CA THR A 2 14.99 -6.68 10.35
C THR A 2 14.45 -6.43 8.95
N LEU A 3 13.27 -5.81 8.84
CA LEU A 3 12.72 -5.39 7.56
C LEU A 3 13.59 -4.28 6.96
N HIS A 4 13.87 -4.38 5.68
CA HIS A 4 14.57 -3.33 4.95
C HIS A 4 13.55 -2.44 4.23
N LYS A 5 13.44 -1.17 4.71
CA LYS A 5 12.54 -0.17 4.12
C LYS A 5 13.31 1.07 3.70
N ILE A 6 12.86 1.70 2.63
CA ILE A 6 13.36 2.97 2.12
C ILE A 6 12.38 4.06 2.52
N GLN A 7 12.89 5.15 3.09
CA GLN A 7 12.14 6.33 3.48
C GLN A 7 12.92 7.59 3.08
N HIS A 8 12.22 8.66 2.75
CA HIS A 8 12.88 9.94 2.49
C HIS A 8 13.40 10.55 3.80
N PRO A 9 14.69 10.92 3.90
CA PRO A 9 15.31 11.33 5.17
C PRO A 9 14.67 12.58 5.78
N ASN A 10 14.15 13.49 4.95
CA ASN A 10 13.53 14.75 5.38
C ASN A 10 12.01 14.65 5.57
N LEU A 11 11.38 13.53 5.22
CA LEU A 11 9.94 13.32 5.40
C LEU A 11 9.68 12.64 6.74
N LYS A 12 9.99 13.34 7.83
CA LYS A 12 9.65 12.92 9.19
C LYS A 12 8.36 13.61 9.60
N ASN A 13 7.33 12.83 9.89
CA ASN A 13 6.04 13.33 10.31
C ASN A 13 5.48 12.40 11.40
N GLU A 14 5.10 12.96 12.54
CA GLU A 14 4.57 12.22 13.68
C GLU A 14 3.17 11.64 13.45
N TYR A 15 2.45 12.14 12.44
CA TYR A 15 1.09 11.73 12.11
C TYR A 15 1.01 10.58 11.12
N ILE A 16 2.09 10.27 10.41
CA ILE A 16 2.12 9.21 9.41
C ILE A 16 3.27 8.24 9.63
N SER A 17 3.01 6.97 9.31
CA SER A 17 4.03 5.93 9.17
C SER A 17 3.99 5.41 7.75
N TYR A 18 5.13 5.35 7.08
CA TYR A 18 5.23 4.89 5.69
C TYR A 18 6.55 4.17 5.42
N GLY A 19 6.65 3.50 4.31
CA GLY A 19 7.90 2.91 3.84
C GLY A 19 7.74 2.18 2.53
N PHE A 20 8.77 2.22 1.71
CA PHE A 20 8.93 1.36 0.55
C PHE A 20 9.74 0.14 1.02
N PHE A 21 9.06 -0.97 1.23
CA PHE A 21 9.69 -2.20 1.69
C PHE A 21 10.35 -2.91 0.51
N THR A 22 11.59 -3.33 0.71
CA THR A 22 12.30 -4.14 -0.27
C THR A 22 11.94 -5.62 -0.08
N ARG A 23 12.46 -6.47 -0.95
CA ARG A 23 12.27 -7.93 -0.84
C ARG A 23 12.91 -8.59 0.38
N ASN A 24 13.65 -7.86 1.20
CA ASN A 24 14.47 -8.42 2.28
C ASN A 24 13.76 -8.35 3.65
N GLY A 25 14.02 -9.34 4.49
CA GLY A 25 13.57 -9.36 5.91
C GLY A 25 12.29 -10.13 6.17
N GLY A 26 11.74 -10.82 5.16
CA GLY A 26 10.58 -11.69 5.31
C GLY A 26 10.94 -13.16 5.56
N VAL A 27 9.95 -14.03 5.42
CA VAL A 27 10.04 -15.46 5.72
C VAL A 27 9.84 -16.37 4.51
N SER A 28 9.49 -15.82 3.34
CA SER A 28 9.32 -16.61 2.11
C SER A 28 10.64 -17.21 1.65
N GLU A 29 10.58 -18.43 1.14
CA GLU A 29 11.73 -19.18 0.62
C GLU A 29 11.93 -18.92 -0.88
N HIS A 30 13.02 -19.46 -1.43
CA HIS A 30 13.28 -19.39 -2.87
C HIS A 30 12.12 -20.00 -3.68
N PRO A 31 11.67 -19.38 -4.78
CA PRO A 31 12.22 -18.18 -5.44
C PRO A 31 11.69 -16.83 -4.90
N PHE A 32 10.83 -16.82 -3.88
CA PHE A 32 10.12 -15.64 -3.37
C PHE A 32 10.85 -14.94 -2.23
N ASN A 33 12.09 -15.29 -1.95
CA ASN A 33 12.85 -14.79 -0.80
C ASN A 33 13.08 -13.27 -0.89
N SER A 34 12.70 -12.58 0.20
CA SER A 34 12.12 -13.14 1.42
C SER A 34 10.80 -12.48 1.85
N LEU A 35 10.54 -11.22 1.47
CA LEU A 35 9.36 -10.45 1.87
C LEU A 35 8.32 -10.38 0.74
N ASN A 36 7.94 -11.54 0.19
CA ASN A 36 6.85 -11.57 -0.76
C ASN A 36 5.52 -11.27 -0.07
N CYS A 37 4.76 -10.31 -0.60
CA CYS A 37 3.46 -9.88 -0.09
C CYS A 37 2.30 -10.15 -1.07
N SER A 38 2.60 -10.81 -2.20
CA SER A 38 1.61 -11.17 -3.22
C SER A 38 1.04 -12.56 -2.98
N PHE A 39 -0.29 -12.68 -3.02
CA PHE A 39 -0.98 -13.97 -3.06
C PHE A 39 -1.15 -14.51 -4.48
N ASN A 40 -0.83 -13.71 -5.50
CA ASN A 40 -1.04 -14.03 -6.92
C ASN A 40 0.16 -14.76 -7.54
N VAL A 41 1.09 -15.24 -6.72
CA VAL A 41 2.23 -16.06 -7.10
C VAL A 41 2.18 -17.38 -6.32
N ASN A 42 2.88 -18.43 -6.77
CA ASN A 42 2.83 -19.74 -6.14
C ASN A 42 3.68 -19.83 -4.84
N ASP A 43 3.64 -18.80 -4.00
CA ASP A 43 4.27 -18.83 -2.69
C ASP A 43 3.33 -19.47 -1.65
N LYS A 44 3.90 -19.92 -0.53
CA LYS A 44 3.13 -20.42 0.61
C LYS A 44 2.27 -19.31 1.21
N GLU A 45 0.96 -19.47 1.18
CA GLU A 45 0.01 -18.47 1.70
C GLU A 45 0.31 -18.04 3.14
N ASN A 46 0.74 -18.99 3.97
CA ASN A 46 1.11 -18.72 5.37
C ASN A 46 2.33 -17.80 5.48
N ASP A 47 3.28 -17.88 4.55
CA ASP A 47 4.47 -17.05 4.58
C ASP A 47 4.15 -15.63 4.08
N VAL A 48 3.29 -15.51 3.05
CA VAL A 48 2.74 -14.22 2.63
C VAL A 48 1.99 -13.52 3.79
N LYS A 49 1.14 -14.27 4.51
CA LYS A 49 0.43 -13.75 5.70
C LYS A 49 1.39 -13.28 6.80
N LYS A 50 2.47 -14.02 7.06
CA LYS A 50 3.51 -13.63 8.04
C LYS A 50 4.23 -12.37 7.58
N ASN A 51 4.59 -12.27 6.30
CA ASN A 51 5.25 -11.10 5.73
C ASN A 51 4.39 -9.83 5.90
N LEU A 52 3.10 -9.90 5.56
CA LEU A 52 2.16 -8.80 5.77
C LEU A 52 2.02 -8.41 7.25
N LYS A 53 2.03 -9.40 8.15
CA LYS A 53 2.00 -9.15 9.60
C LYS A 53 3.26 -8.43 10.08
N LEU A 54 4.44 -8.78 9.57
CA LEU A 54 5.69 -8.08 9.87
C LEU A 54 5.63 -6.61 9.47
N ILE A 55 5.09 -6.30 8.29
CA ILE A 55 4.89 -4.92 7.83
C ILE A 55 3.91 -4.17 8.74
N CYS A 56 2.79 -4.79 9.11
CA CYS A 56 1.83 -4.18 10.03
C CYS A 56 2.47 -3.86 11.40
N GLN A 57 3.30 -4.75 11.92
CA GLN A 57 4.02 -4.54 13.19
C GLN A 57 5.03 -3.39 13.07
N GLU A 58 5.82 -3.37 12.00
CA GLU A 58 6.82 -2.33 11.73
C GLU A 58 6.20 -0.93 11.64
N LEU A 59 5.05 -0.81 10.98
CA LEU A 59 4.33 0.45 10.80
C LEU A 59 3.29 0.72 11.90
N LYS A 60 3.16 -0.16 12.90
CA LYS A 60 2.18 -0.06 14.02
C LYS A 60 0.72 0.06 13.52
N LEU A 61 0.37 -0.68 12.49
CA LEU A 61 -0.96 -0.67 11.88
C LEU A 61 -1.91 -1.67 12.58
N LYS A 62 -3.18 -1.30 12.65
CA LYS A 62 -4.27 -2.19 13.08
C LYS A 62 -4.74 -3.08 11.94
N ASN A 63 -4.76 -2.53 10.73
CA ASN A 63 -5.18 -3.21 9.51
C ASN A 63 -4.38 -2.70 8.31
N LEU A 64 -4.21 -3.55 7.30
CA LEU A 64 -3.55 -3.22 6.04
C LEU A 64 -4.50 -3.58 4.89
N VAL A 65 -4.95 -2.55 4.17
CA VAL A 65 -5.82 -2.70 3.00
C VAL A 65 -4.96 -2.88 1.76
N LYS A 66 -5.34 -3.86 0.95
CA LYS A 66 -4.66 -4.24 -0.29
C LYS A 66 -5.62 -4.17 -1.47
N LEU A 67 -5.08 -4.08 -2.66
CA LEU A 67 -5.80 -4.15 -3.93
C LEU A 67 -5.48 -5.45 -4.67
N ASN A 68 -6.44 -5.91 -5.44
CA ASN A 68 -6.20 -6.69 -6.63
C ASN A 68 -5.92 -5.67 -7.75
N GLN A 69 -4.65 -5.39 -8.01
CA GLN A 69 -4.19 -4.39 -8.96
C GLN A 69 -4.45 -4.87 -10.39
N ILE A 70 -5.13 -4.06 -11.18
CA ILE A 70 -5.61 -4.39 -12.54
C ILE A 70 -5.08 -3.45 -13.62
N HIS A 71 -4.13 -2.57 -13.25
CA HIS A 71 -3.52 -1.56 -14.12
C HIS A 71 -4.56 -0.55 -14.67
N SER A 72 -5.50 -0.14 -13.82
CA SER A 72 -6.55 0.84 -14.10
C SER A 72 -6.24 2.21 -13.50
N SER A 73 -7.19 3.14 -13.67
CA SER A 73 -7.23 4.43 -12.93
C SER A 73 -8.27 4.42 -11.79
N ASP A 74 -8.78 3.25 -11.43
CA ASP A 74 -9.77 3.11 -10.37
C ASP A 74 -9.16 3.31 -9.00
N VAL A 75 -9.73 4.22 -8.21
CA VAL A 75 -9.32 4.54 -6.85
C VAL A 75 -10.43 4.21 -5.88
N ILE A 76 -10.11 3.48 -4.83
CA ILE A 76 -11.05 3.05 -3.81
C ILE A 76 -10.87 3.90 -2.55
N ILE A 77 -11.96 4.48 -2.10
CA ILE A 77 -12.02 5.18 -0.82
C ILE A 77 -12.28 4.16 0.29
N ILE A 78 -11.39 4.13 1.26
CA ILE A 78 -11.52 3.26 2.43
C ILE A 78 -12.13 4.05 3.57
N ASP A 79 -13.32 3.66 3.98
CA ASP A 79 -14.11 4.26 5.03
C ASP A 79 -14.47 3.27 6.16
N LYS A 80 -15.33 3.70 7.08
CA LYS A 80 -15.76 2.88 8.22
C LYS A 80 -16.55 1.64 7.82
N HIS A 81 -17.21 1.66 6.66
CA HIS A 81 -18.10 0.59 6.20
C HIS A 81 -17.33 -0.51 5.47
N ASN A 82 -16.27 -0.14 4.76
CA ASN A 82 -15.54 -1.07 3.90
C ASN A 82 -14.11 -1.42 4.35
N LYS A 83 -13.57 -0.75 5.38
CA LYS A 83 -12.19 -0.95 5.88
C LYS A 83 -11.80 -2.40 6.23
N ASN A 84 -12.79 -3.26 6.46
CA ASN A 84 -12.56 -4.68 6.79
C ASN A 84 -12.75 -5.60 5.58
N ASN A 85 -13.07 -5.07 4.41
CA ASN A 85 -13.17 -5.89 3.20
C ASN A 85 -11.78 -6.42 2.82
N SER A 86 -11.75 -7.67 2.41
CA SER A 86 -10.49 -8.38 2.14
C SER A 86 -9.90 -8.09 0.77
N SER A 87 -10.70 -7.56 -0.16
CA SER A 87 -10.28 -7.36 -1.55
C SER A 87 -11.07 -6.25 -2.23
N PHE A 88 -10.36 -5.45 -3.02
CA PHE A 88 -10.91 -4.45 -3.93
C PHE A 88 -10.17 -4.55 -5.26
N ASN A 89 -10.86 -4.36 -6.37
CA ASN A 89 -10.23 -4.22 -7.68
C ASN A 89 -9.93 -2.74 -7.94
N GLY A 90 -8.73 -2.41 -8.35
CA GLY A 90 -8.31 -1.05 -8.63
C GLY A 90 -6.81 -0.87 -8.42
N ASP A 91 -6.34 0.34 -8.61
CA ASP A 91 -4.91 0.66 -8.55
C ASP A 91 -4.60 1.87 -7.64
N GLY A 92 -5.61 2.44 -7.01
CA GLY A 92 -5.48 3.51 -6.03
C GLY A 92 -6.30 3.29 -4.77
N LEU A 93 -5.80 3.78 -3.65
CA LEU A 93 -6.46 3.75 -2.33
C LEU A 93 -6.34 5.11 -1.66
N VAL A 94 -7.39 5.56 -1.00
CA VAL A 94 -7.42 6.79 -0.20
C VAL A 94 -8.15 6.54 1.11
N THR A 95 -7.66 7.08 2.23
CA THR A 95 -8.35 7.06 3.52
C THR A 95 -7.91 8.18 4.44
N ASN A 96 -8.80 8.62 5.34
CA ASN A 96 -8.49 9.46 6.50
C ASN A 96 -8.62 8.70 7.84
N LEU A 97 -8.79 7.39 7.80
CA LEU A 97 -8.95 6.58 9.01
C LEU A 97 -7.61 6.30 9.67
N THR A 98 -7.53 6.57 10.97
CA THR A 98 -6.34 6.28 11.76
C THR A 98 -6.16 4.78 12.01
N GLY A 99 -4.93 4.31 11.92
CA GLY A 99 -4.55 2.91 12.17
C GLY A 99 -4.81 1.98 10.99
N ILE A 100 -5.28 2.52 9.85
CA ILE A 100 -5.40 1.81 8.59
C ILE A 100 -4.18 2.10 7.73
N GLY A 101 -3.53 1.06 7.23
CA GLY A 101 -2.47 1.16 6.22
C GLY A 101 -3.02 0.87 4.83
N LEU A 102 -2.49 1.57 3.84
CA LEU A 102 -2.74 1.34 2.43
C LEU A 102 -1.51 0.68 1.81
N SER A 103 -1.69 -0.37 1.04
CA SER A 103 -0.58 -1.15 0.47
C SER A 103 -0.71 -1.28 -1.04
N ILE A 104 0.37 -0.94 -1.71
CA ILE A 104 0.58 -1.16 -3.14
C ILE A 104 1.73 -2.13 -3.33
N LEU A 105 1.57 -3.10 -4.20
CA LEU A 105 2.62 -4.02 -4.62
C LEU A 105 3.26 -3.48 -5.90
N GLY A 106 4.57 -3.45 -5.93
CA GLY A 106 5.35 -3.09 -7.11
C GLY A 106 6.49 -4.07 -7.32
N ALA A 107 6.79 -4.37 -8.58
CA ALA A 107 8.01 -5.05 -8.99
C ALA A 107 8.85 -4.07 -9.83
N ASP A 108 8.26 -3.57 -10.91
CA ASP A 108 8.84 -2.64 -11.89
C ASP A 108 7.97 -1.39 -12.14
N CYS A 109 6.68 -1.44 -11.75
CA CYS A 109 5.79 -0.27 -11.76
C CYS A 109 6.06 0.66 -10.58
N ALA A 110 5.73 1.95 -10.73
CA ALA A 110 5.95 2.95 -9.70
C ALA A 110 4.86 2.94 -8.61
N PRO A 111 5.18 2.61 -7.34
CA PRO A 111 4.29 2.87 -6.23
C PRO A 111 4.42 4.34 -5.80
N ILE A 112 3.30 5.06 -5.68
CA ILE A 112 3.27 6.46 -5.28
C ILE A 112 2.46 6.59 -4.00
N LEU A 113 2.99 7.32 -3.02
CA LEU A 113 2.35 7.59 -1.75
C LEU A 113 2.00 9.07 -1.65
N PHE A 114 0.83 9.37 -1.08
CA PHE A 114 0.31 10.71 -0.89
C PHE A 114 -0.01 10.96 0.58
N TYR A 115 0.19 12.18 1.02
CA TYR A 115 -0.24 12.63 2.34
C TYR A 115 -0.66 14.09 2.30
N ASP A 116 -1.89 14.37 2.73
CA ASP A 116 -2.37 15.72 3.00
C ASP A 116 -2.33 16.01 4.51
N ASN A 117 -1.51 16.99 4.89
CA ASN A 117 -1.33 17.36 6.29
C ASN A 117 -2.55 18.10 6.88
N LYS A 118 -3.40 18.72 6.07
CA LYS A 118 -4.60 19.42 6.57
C LYS A 118 -5.67 18.43 6.98
N THR A 119 -6.02 17.53 6.08
CA THR A 119 -7.12 16.58 6.26
C THR A 119 -6.68 15.29 6.93
N LYS A 120 -5.36 15.09 7.09
CA LYS A 120 -4.75 13.84 7.57
C LYS A 120 -5.12 12.64 6.68
N THR A 121 -5.38 12.92 5.40
CA THR A 121 -5.68 11.92 4.40
C THR A 121 -4.39 11.32 3.85
N ILE A 122 -4.35 10.00 3.73
CA ILE A 122 -3.29 9.26 3.04
C ILE A 122 -3.85 8.65 1.76
N GLY A 123 -3.00 8.56 0.75
CA GLY A 123 -3.28 7.87 -0.50
C GLY A 123 -2.10 7.02 -0.94
N ALA A 124 -2.38 6.01 -1.73
CA ALA A 124 -1.38 5.18 -2.39
C ALA A 124 -1.89 4.73 -3.75
N CYS A 125 -1.06 4.77 -4.78
CA CYS A 125 -1.43 4.23 -6.07
C CYS A 125 -0.31 3.45 -6.75
N HIS A 126 -0.72 2.50 -7.59
CA HIS A 126 0.11 1.72 -8.48
C HIS A 126 0.10 2.38 -9.87
N ALA A 127 1.16 3.09 -10.19
CA ALA A 127 1.32 3.75 -11.48
C ALA A 127 2.12 2.86 -12.43
N GLY A 128 1.49 1.82 -12.95
CA GLY A 128 1.94 1.13 -14.15
C GLY A 128 1.73 2.03 -15.37
N TRP A 129 2.37 1.71 -16.51
CA TRP A 129 2.30 2.56 -17.71
C TRP A 129 0.86 2.86 -18.18
N ARG A 130 -0.07 1.90 -18.11
CA ARG A 130 -1.49 2.11 -18.45
C ARG A 130 -2.16 3.06 -17.47
N GLY A 131 -2.12 2.75 -16.16
CA GLY A 131 -2.70 3.60 -15.14
C GLY A 131 -2.12 5.02 -15.14
N ALA A 132 -0.84 5.18 -15.47
CA ALA A 132 -0.21 6.49 -15.62
C ALA A 132 -0.79 7.28 -16.79
N ILE A 133 -1.04 6.66 -17.94
CA ILE A 133 -1.71 7.27 -19.10
C ILE A 133 -3.18 7.58 -18.77
N ASP A 134 -3.85 6.69 -18.05
CA ASP A 134 -5.27 6.80 -17.66
C ASP A 134 -5.46 7.69 -16.38
N ASN A 135 -4.44 8.44 -15.98
CA ASN A 135 -4.47 9.44 -14.91
C ASN A 135 -4.70 8.90 -13.50
N ILE A 136 -4.19 7.70 -13.14
CA ILE A 136 -4.32 7.13 -11.79
C ILE A 136 -3.80 8.08 -10.70
N ILE A 137 -2.73 8.83 -10.97
CA ILE A 137 -2.13 9.79 -10.05
C ILE A 137 -3.11 10.92 -9.76
N GLU A 138 -3.64 11.55 -10.82
CA GLU A 138 -4.62 12.63 -10.72
C GLU A 138 -5.90 12.16 -10.03
N SER A 139 -6.43 11.00 -10.42
CA SER A 139 -7.61 10.38 -9.79
C SER A 139 -7.41 10.19 -8.28
N THR A 140 -6.23 9.73 -7.87
CA THR A 140 -5.92 9.54 -6.45
C THR A 140 -5.86 10.88 -5.70
N ILE A 141 -5.26 11.91 -6.30
CA ILE A 141 -5.18 13.25 -5.71
C ILE A 141 -6.57 13.87 -5.57
N ILE A 142 -7.38 13.83 -6.63
CA ILE A 142 -8.74 14.39 -6.63
C ILE A 142 -9.57 13.75 -5.53
N LEU A 143 -9.58 12.41 -5.42
CA LEU A 143 -10.34 11.71 -4.41
C LEU A 143 -9.81 11.96 -2.98
N SER A 144 -8.51 12.20 -2.82
CA SER A 144 -7.96 12.61 -1.52
C SER A 144 -8.44 13.99 -1.08
N LEU A 145 -8.72 14.89 -2.03
CA LEU A 145 -9.21 16.24 -1.77
C LEU A 145 -10.73 16.31 -1.57
N ILE A 146 -11.49 15.47 -2.26
CA ILE A 146 -12.97 15.46 -2.17
C ILE A 146 -13.45 14.89 -0.83
N HIS A 147 -12.64 14.12 -0.14
CA HIS A 147 -12.97 13.55 1.17
C HIS A 147 -12.88 14.55 2.33
N ILE A 148 -12.71 15.77 1.99
CA ILE A 148 -12.80 16.90 2.89
C ILE A 148 -14.24 17.39 2.92
#